data_716c7a8d6aa2471fd8232dc4e0169864
#
_entry.id   716c7a8d6aa2471fd8232dc4e0169864
#
_cell.length_a   1.000
_cell.length_b   1.000
_cell.length_c   1.000
_cell.angle_alpha   90.00
_cell.angle_beta   90.00
_cell.angle_gamma   90.00
#
_symmetry.space_group_name_H-M   'P 1'
#
loop_
_entity.id
_entity.type
_entity.pdbx_description
1 polymer ?
#
loop_
_entity_poly.entity_id
_entity_poly.type
_entity_poly.pdbx_seq_one_letter_code
_entity_poly.pdbx_strand_id
1 'polypeptide(L)'
;MLRASHDMFDLAVKQLHAEGALESDIYKRDRQLNKYERSVRRKIVTHMSVSSKPDINLGLVLTTIVIDIERIGDYTKNIVEVAGVVPGPFDGLELHGEVAEIEKSMARMFDDIVPALEGPDEAKARAIIGSHTIIASRVDDQVRALSASEALSGRSGHAVTVALYLRYLKRVSAHLKNVATSVVNPYYRIGFREKRSSPSG
;
A
#
# COMPACT_ATOMS: atom_id res chain seq x y z
N MET A 1 -3.75 12.41 -3.94
CA MET A 1 -2.76 11.61 -3.22
C MET A 1 -2.79 10.15 -3.69
N LEU A 2 -3.89 9.43 -3.58
CA LEU A 2 -3.97 8.01 -3.97
C LEU A 2 -3.51 7.73 -5.41
N ARG A 3 -3.96 8.51 -6.41
CA ARG A 3 -3.47 8.35 -7.79
C ARG A 3 -1.95 8.54 -7.89
N ALA A 4 -1.41 9.52 -7.18
CA ALA A 4 0.03 9.75 -7.17
C ALA A 4 0.81 8.62 -6.48
N SER A 5 0.26 8.02 -5.41
CA SER A 5 0.87 6.84 -4.77
C SER A 5 0.77 5.59 -5.65
N HIS A 6 -0.31 5.44 -6.44
CA HIS A 6 -0.44 4.39 -7.45
C HIS A 6 0.63 4.53 -8.55
N ASP A 7 0.77 5.73 -9.15
CA ASP A 7 1.80 6.01 -10.17
C ASP A 7 3.22 5.74 -9.64
N MET A 8 3.46 6.01 -8.35
CA MET A 8 4.74 5.69 -7.69
C MET A 8 4.93 4.18 -7.57
N PHE A 9 3.88 3.45 -7.18
CA PHE A 9 3.92 2.00 -7.02
C PHE A 9 4.20 1.29 -8.34
N ASP A 10 3.50 1.65 -9.42
CA ASP A 10 3.73 1.10 -10.75
C ASP A 10 5.17 1.32 -11.23
N LEU A 11 5.70 2.52 -10.98
CA LEU A 11 7.09 2.83 -11.29
C LEU A 11 8.05 1.95 -10.50
N ALA A 12 7.81 1.76 -9.20
CA ALA A 12 8.67 0.96 -8.33
C ALA A 12 8.68 -0.52 -8.73
N VAL A 13 7.52 -1.09 -9.06
CA VAL A 13 7.40 -2.47 -9.56
C VAL A 13 8.14 -2.62 -10.89
N LYS A 14 7.93 -1.69 -11.85
CA LYS A 14 8.65 -1.69 -13.12
C LYS A 14 10.16 -1.63 -12.93
N GLN A 15 10.64 -0.81 -12.01
CA GLN A 15 12.07 -0.67 -11.74
C GLN A 15 12.67 -1.95 -11.14
N LEU A 16 11.95 -2.64 -10.28
CA LEU A 16 12.41 -3.90 -9.68
C LEU A 16 12.57 -5.01 -10.73
N HIS A 17 11.70 -5.04 -11.75
CA HIS A 17 11.73 -6.03 -12.83
C HIS A 17 12.57 -5.60 -14.04
N ALA A 18 13.10 -4.37 -14.06
CA ALA A 18 13.90 -3.89 -15.17
C ALA A 18 15.36 -4.37 -15.05
N GLU A 19 15.94 -4.79 -16.18
CA GLU A 19 17.38 -4.97 -16.30
C GLU A 19 18.05 -3.61 -16.48
N GLY A 20 18.47 -2.98 -15.37
CA GLY A 20 19.19 -1.70 -15.36
C GLY A 20 18.52 -0.61 -14.53
N ALA A 21 19.26 0.44 -14.23
CA ALA A 21 18.78 1.59 -13.47
C ALA A 21 17.79 2.41 -14.31
N LEU A 22 16.52 2.38 -13.93
CA LEU A 22 15.57 3.39 -14.39
C LEU A 22 15.87 4.68 -13.62
N GLU A 23 16.14 5.78 -14.33
CA GLU A 23 16.19 7.12 -13.74
C GLU A 23 14.77 7.49 -13.26
N SER A 24 14.42 7.07 -12.06
CA SER A 24 13.16 7.48 -11.47
C SER A 24 13.43 8.53 -10.41
N ASP A 25 12.82 9.69 -10.56
CA ASP A 25 12.84 10.72 -9.52
C ASP A 25 11.84 10.37 -8.40
N ILE A 26 12.00 9.17 -7.83
CA ILE A 26 11.12 8.69 -6.76
C ILE A 26 11.10 9.66 -5.58
N TYR A 27 12.24 10.26 -5.24
CA TYR A 27 12.34 11.25 -4.17
C TYR A 27 11.58 12.54 -4.45
N LYS A 28 11.47 12.95 -5.73
CA LYS A 28 10.65 14.10 -6.12
C LYS A 28 9.17 13.78 -5.99
N ARG A 29 8.76 12.58 -6.39
CA ARG A 29 7.38 12.09 -6.23
C ARG A 29 7.01 11.98 -4.75
N ASP A 30 7.90 11.44 -3.92
CA ASP A 30 7.75 11.36 -2.47
C ASP A 30 7.58 12.77 -1.86
N ARG A 31 8.46 13.71 -2.19
CA ARG A 31 8.33 15.12 -1.75
C ARG A 31 7.01 15.75 -2.19
N GLN A 32 6.50 15.39 -3.37
CA GLN A 32 5.22 15.88 -3.85
C GLN A 32 4.05 15.28 -3.04
N LEU A 33 4.10 13.98 -2.72
CA LEU A 33 3.10 13.32 -1.89
C LEU A 33 3.03 13.94 -0.49
N ASN A 34 4.18 14.22 0.11
CA ASN A 34 4.32 14.94 1.38
C ASN A 34 3.75 16.39 1.33
N LYS A 35 3.86 17.07 0.17
CA LYS A 35 3.20 18.37 -0.02
C LYS A 35 1.68 18.24 -0.08
N TYR A 36 1.18 17.18 -0.73
CA TYR A 36 -0.26 16.91 -0.77
C TYR A 36 -0.80 16.60 0.62
N GLU A 37 -0.12 15.78 1.42
CA GLU A 37 -0.49 15.51 2.80
C GLU A 37 -0.66 16.81 3.60
N ARG A 38 0.36 17.67 3.61
CA ARG A 38 0.30 18.96 4.29
C ARG A 38 -0.83 19.86 3.77
N SER A 39 -1.07 19.82 2.46
CA SER A 39 -2.17 20.60 1.84
C SER A 39 -3.54 20.10 2.31
N VAL A 40 -3.75 18.78 2.35
CA VAL A 40 -5.00 18.18 2.85
C VAL A 40 -5.21 18.57 4.32
N ARG A 41 -4.21 18.37 5.17
CA ARG A 41 -4.29 18.76 6.59
C ARG A 41 -4.64 20.23 6.78
N ARG A 42 -4.00 21.13 6.01
CA ARG A 42 -4.31 22.57 6.05
C ARG A 42 -5.76 22.85 5.64
N LYS A 43 -6.24 22.25 4.55
CA LYS A 43 -7.62 22.40 4.08
C LYS A 43 -8.63 21.93 5.13
N ILE A 44 -8.35 20.83 5.83
CA ILE A 44 -9.20 20.33 6.92
C ILE A 44 -9.26 21.37 8.04
N VAL A 45 -8.12 21.86 8.52
CA VAL A 45 -8.06 22.89 9.59
C VAL A 45 -8.82 24.15 9.16
N THR A 46 -8.58 24.64 7.93
CA THR A 46 -9.29 25.82 7.40
C THR A 46 -10.81 25.57 7.37
N HIS A 47 -11.26 24.44 6.84
CA HIS A 47 -12.69 24.10 6.78
C HIS A 47 -13.32 24.07 8.19
N MET A 48 -12.64 23.42 9.14
CA MET A 48 -13.11 23.35 10.53
C MET A 48 -13.19 24.71 11.22
N SER A 49 -12.31 25.64 10.84
CA SER A 49 -12.23 26.98 11.47
C SER A 49 -13.21 27.99 10.90
N VAL A 50 -13.56 27.88 9.59
CA VAL A 50 -14.36 28.92 8.91
C VAL A 50 -15.79 28.48 8.58
N SER A 51 -16.07 27.18 8.58
CA SER A 51 -17.41 26.66 8.29
C SER A 51 -18.35 26.87 9.48
N SER A 52 -19.54 27.39 9.22
CA SER A 52 -20.59 27.51 10.25
C SER A 52 -21.17 26.14 10.68
N LYS A 53 -20.99 25.10 9.84
CA LYS A 53 -21.39 23.70 10.11
C LYS A 53 -20.32 22.75 9.58
N PRO A 54 -19.16 22.65 10.27
CA PRO A 54 -18.09 21.78 9.81
C PRO A 54 -18.49 20.30 9.96
N ASP A 55 -18.17 19.49 8.96
CA ASP A 55 -18.25 18.02 9.09
C ASP A 55 -17.02 17.52 9.86
N ILE A 56 -17.15 17.44 11.19
CA ILE A 56 -16.09 17.00 12.08
C ILE A 56 -15.70 15.54 11.79
N ASN A 57 -16.69 14.67 11.53
CA ASN A 57 -16.43 13.26 11.27
C ASN A 57 -15.58 13.10 10.00
N LEU A 58 -15.97 13.74 8.91
CA LEU A 58 -15.19 13.74 7.66
C LEU A 58 -13.78 14.27 7.88
N GLY A 59 -13.63 15.36 8.63
CA GLY A 59 -12.31 15.92 8.94
C GLY A 59 -11.41 14.95 9.71
N LEU A 60 -11.95 14.24 10.70
CA LEU A 60 -11.21 13.23 11.46
C LEU A 60 -10.84 12.03 10.59
N VAL A 61 -11.77 11.55 9.76
CA VAL A 61 -11.52 10.47 8.79
C VAL A 61 -10.38 10.86 7.85
N LEU A 62 -10.47 12.02 7.19
CA LEU A 62 -9.46 12.48 6.25
C LEU A 62 -8.08 12.67 6.91
N THR A 63 -8.04 13.20 8.15
CA THR A 63 -6.79 13.36 8.89
C THR A 63 -6.12 12.01 9.19
N THR A 64 -6.92 10.97 9.40
CA THR A 64 -6.43 9.62 9.67
C THR A 64 -5.91 8.96 8.39
N ILE A 65 -6.72 8.92 7.33
CA ILE A 65 -6.35 8.19 6.10
C ILE A 65 -5.23 8.86 5.31
N VAL A 66 -5.05 10.18 5.44
CA VAL A 66 -3.98 10.89 4.74
C VAL A 66 -2.58 10.39 5.15
N ILE A 67 -2.44 9.96 6.41
CA ILE A 67 -1.20 9.35 6.92
C ILE A 67 -0.96 7.99 6.26
N ASP A 68 -2.02 7.16 6.17
CA ASP A 68 -1.89 5.86 5.49
C ASP A 68 -1.49 6.02 4.02
N ILE A 69 -2.01 7.04 3.33
CA ILE A 69 -1.67 7.31 1.92
C ILE A 69 -0.22 7.79 1.79
N GLU A 70 0.28 8.59 2.72
CA GLU A 70 1.69 8.99 2.75
C GLU A 70 2.59 7.76 2.98
N ARG A 71 2.23 6.86 3.91
CA ARG A 71 2.96 5.61 4.16
C ARG A 71 3.03 4.67 2.94
N ILE A 72 2.01 4.67 2.08
CA ILE A 72 2.08 3.95 0.80
C ILE A 72 3.27 4.49 -0.03
N GLY A 73 3.42 5.81 -0.11
CA GLY A 73 4.54 6.45 -0.81
C GLY A 73 5.90 6.09 -0.20
N ASP A 74 6.03 6.14 1.12
CA ASP A 74 7.25 5.77 1.84
C ASP A 74 7.69 4.33 1.51
N TYR A 75 6.78 3.35 1.62
CA TYR A 75 7.11 1.95 1.31
C TYR A 75 7.39 1.73 -0.17
N THR A 76 6.74 2.48 -1.05
CA THR A 76 7.01 2.45 -2.49
C THR A 76 8.41 2.98 -2.80
N LYS A 77 8.83 4.06 -2.16
CA LYS A 77 10.21 4.56 -2.25
C LYS A 77 11.21 3.49 -1.81
N ASN A 78 10.94 2.81 -0.69
CA ASN A 78 11.80 1.75 -0.20
C ASN A 78 11.90 0.56 -1.19
N ILE A 79 10.85 0.27 -1.97
CA ILE A 79 10.90 -0.73 -3.06
C ILE A 79 11.94 -0.31 -4.11
N VAL A 80 11.93 0.97 -4.52
CA VAL A 80 12.91 1.49 -5.48
C VAL A 80 14.33 1.41 -4.93
N GLU A 81 14.53 1.71 -3.64
CA GLU A 81 15.83 1.65 -2.99
C GLU A 81 16.39 0.21 -2.97
N VAL A 82 15.57 -0.80 -2.67
CA VAL A 82 16.04 -2.19 -2.68
C VAL A 82 16.20 -2.77 -4.08
N ALA A 83 15.47 -2.26 -5.09
CA ALA A 83 15.62 -2.68 -6.47
C ALA A 83 17.04 -2.43 -7.02
N GLY A 84 17.74 -1.42 -6.51
CA GLY A 84 19.11 -1.09 -6.91
C GLY A 84 20.20 -1.90 -6.20
N VAL A 85 19.86 -2.78 -5.24
CA VAL A 85 20.86 -3.48 -4.41
C VAL A 85 21.50 -4.65 -5.15
N VAL A 86 20.71 -5.45 -5.84
CA VAL A 86 21.17 -6.59 -6.65
C VAL A 86 20.44 -6.62 -7.99
N PRO A 87 21.12 -6.93 -9.10
CA PRO A 87 20.47 -7.15 -10.38
C PRO A 87 19.70 -8.48 -10.35
N GLY A 88 18.56 -8.55 -11.06
CA GLY A 88 17.76 -9.76 -11.20
C GLY A 88 17.40 -10.42 -9.86
N PRO A 89 16.75 -9.71 -8.92
CA PRO A 89 16.58 -10.22 -7.55
C PRO A 89 15.83 -11.56 -7.47
N PHE A 90 15.05 -11.90 -8.49
CA PHE A 90 14.27 -13.14 -8.57
C PHE A 90 14.95 -14.25 -9.38
N ASP A 91 16.13 -14.03 -9.96
CA ASP A 91 16.81 -14.99 -10.80
C ASP A 91 17.06 -16.32 -10.07
N GLY A 92 16.63 -17.42 -10.72
CA GLY A 92 16.75 -18.77 -10.16
C GLY A 92 15.84 -19.07 -8.95
N LEU A 93 14.85 -18.22 -8.67
CA LEU A 93 13.86 -18.47 -7.63
C LEU A 93 12.51 -18.88 -8.23
N GLU A 94 11.88 -19.91 -7.67
CA GLU A 94 10.55 -20.37 -8.10
C GLU A 94 9.38 -19.46 -7.66
N LEU A 95 9.70 -18.24 -7.17
CA LEU A 95 8.73 -17.31 -6.62
C LEU A 95 8.02 -16.41 -7.65
N HIS A 96 8.51 -16.35 -8.89
CA HIS A 96 8.02 -15.41 -9.90
C HIS A 96 6.49 -15.42 -10.06
N GLY A 97 5.89 -16.61 -10.09
CA GLY A 97 4.44 -16.74 -10.23
C GLY A 97 3.67 -16.16 -9.05
N GLU A 98 4.12 -16.42 -7.83
CA GLU A 98 3.47 -15.92 -6.62
C GLU A 98 3.64 -14.39 -6.46
N VAL A 99 4.83 -13.87 -6.75
CA VAL A 99 5.10 -12.43 -6.73
C VAL A 99 4.20 -11.72 -7.75
N ALA A 100 4.11 -12.21 -8.99
CA ALA A 100 3.25 -11.63 -10.02
C ALA A 100 1.76 -11.61 -9.62
N GLU A 101 1.27 -12.67 -8.96
CA GLU A 101 -0.12 -12.69 -8.47
C GLU A 101 -0.36 -11.72 -7.30
N ILE A 102 0.63 -11.52 -6.43
CA ILE A 102 0.57 -10.49 -5.38
C ILE A 102 0.53 -9.10 -6.02
N GLU A 103 1.42 -8.79 -6.96
CA GLU A 103 1.48 -7.51 -7.68
C GLU A 103 0.17 -7.22 -8.42
N LYS A 104 -0.38 -8.20 -9.12
CA LYS A 104 -1.69 -8.10 -9.78
C LYS A 104 -2.83 -7.82 -8.80
N SER A 105 -2.79 -8.44 -7.63
CA SER A 105 -3.77 -8.17 -6.57
C SER A 105 -3.61 -6.75 -6.00
N MET A 106 -2.38 -6.27 -5.87
CA MET A 106 -2.07 -4.89 -5.47
C MET A 106 -2.58 -3.88 -6.49
N ALA A 107 -2.36 -4.10 -7.79
CA ALA A 107 -2.87 -3.23 -8.85
C ALA A 107 -4.39 -3.08 -8.76
N ARG A 108 -5.13 -4.17 -8.58
CA ARG A 108 -6.60 -4.12 -8.39
C ARG A 108 -6.99 -3.32 -7.15
N MET A 109 -6.26 -3.44 -6.03
CA MET A 109 -6.54 -2.64 -4.84
C MET A 109 -6.37 -1.14 -5.11
N PHE A 110 -5.35 -0.75 -5.90
CA PHE A 110 -5.14 0.63 -6.30
C PHE A 110 -6.23 1.13 -7.27
N ASP A 111 -6.68 0.30 -8.21
CA ASP A 111 -7.76 0.64 -9.12
C ASP A 111 -9.09 0.87 -8.39
N ASP A 112 -9.37 0.08 -7.36
CA ASP A 112 -10.64 0.10 -6.63
C ASP A 112 -10.70 1.15 -5.51
N ILE A 113 -9.56 1.58 -4.93
CA ILE A 113 -9.57 2.42 -3.73
C ILE A 113 -10.13 3.82 -3.97
N VAL A 114 -9.84 4.43 -5.12
CA VAL A 114 -10.36 5.77 -5.45
C VAL A 114 -11.88 5.71 -5.71
N PRO A 115 -12.40 4.81 -6.56
CA PRO A 115 -13.83 4.62 -6.71
C PRO A 115 -14.57 4.30 -5.38
N ALA A 116 -13.95 3.49 -4.52
CA ALA A 116 -14.54 3.15 -3.22
C ALA A 116 -14.74 4.37 -2.29
N LEU A 117 -13.87 5.39 -2.42
CA LEU A 117 -13.96 6.61 -1.62
C LEU A 117 -14.83 7.71 -2.27
N GLU A 118 -14.77 7.86 -3.60
CA GLU A 118 -15.51 8.91 -4.34
C GLU A 118 -17.03 8.66 -4.32
N GLY A 119 -17.46 7.39 -4.35
CA GLY A 119 -18.87 7.02 -4.23
C GLY A 119 -19.01 5.91 -3.19
N PRO A 120 -19.01 6.21 -1.87
CA PRO A 120 -18.80 5.24 -0.79
C PRO A 120 -19.31 3.83 -1.12
N ASP A 121 -18.45 3.01 -1.75
CA ASP A 121 -18.76 1.66 -2.23
C ASP A 121 -18.21 0.63 -1.23
N GLU A 122 -19.08 0.21 -0.31
CA GLU A 122 -18.73 -0.77 0.71
C GLU A 122 -18.31 -2.13 0.13
N ALA A 123 -18.83 -2.52 -1.05
CA ALA A 123 -18.47 -3.80 -1.67
C ALA A 123 -17.02 -3.76 -2.14
N LYS A 124 -16.60 -2.68 -2.83
CA LYS A 124 -15.19 -2.48 -3.21
C LYS A 124 -14.29 -2.36 -1.99
N ALA A 125 -14.71 -1.62 -0.96
CA ALA A 125 -13.93 -1.48 0.26
C ALA A 125 -13.69 -2.85 0.93
N ARG A 126 -14.73 -3.71 1.04
CA ARG A 126 -14.58 -5.07 1.57
C ARG A 126 -13.72 -5.97 0.69
N ALA A 127 -13.77 -5.81 -0.63
CA ALA A 127 -12.90 -6.53 -1.56
C ALA A 127 -11.42 -6.17 -1.32
N ILE A 128 -11.09 -4.88 -1.17
CA ILE A 128 -9.74 -4.42 -0.83
C ILE A 128 -9.27 -5.01 0.51
N ILE A 129 -10.14 -4.98 1.53
CA ILE A 129 -9.84 -5.54 2.87
C ILE A 129 -9.56 -7.05 2.78
N GLY A 130 -10.36 -7.78 2.00
CA GLY A 130 -10.17 -9.22 1.75
C GLY A 130 -8.86 -9.50 1.01
N SER A 131 -8.56 -8.74 -0.03
CA SER A 131 -7.31 -8.85 -0.81
C SER A 131 -6.07 -8.70 0.07
N HIS A 132 -6.06 -7.71 0.99
CA HIS A 132 -4.96 -7.57 1.95
C HIS A 132 -4.76 -8.83 2.80
N THR A 133 -5.82 -9.47 3.26
CA THR A 133 -5.72 -10.69 4.08
C THR A 133 -5.03 -11.82 3.32
N ILE A 134 -5.38 -12.00 2.03
CA ILE A 134 -4.77 -12.99 1.16
C ILE A 134 -3.30 -12.65 0.89
N ILE A 135 -3.01 -11.39 0.52
CA ILE A 135 -1.64 -10.91 0.26
C ILE A 135 -0.77 -11.12 1.50
N ALA A 136 -1.27 -10.77 2.68
CA ALA A 136 -0.52 -10.89 3.93
C ALA A 136 -0.12 -12.34 4.23
N SER A 137 -1.04 -13.31 4.04
CA SER A 137 -0.75 -14.73 4.20
C SER A 137 0.28 -15.21 3.19
N ARG A 138 0.07 -14.92 1.90
CA ARG A 138 1.00 -15.31 0.82
C ARG A 138 2.41 -14.76 1.06
N VAL A 139 2.53 -13.50 1.43
CA VAL A 139 3.84 -12.89 1.74
C VAL A 139 4.53 -13.60 2.91
N ASP A 140 3.80 -13.92 3.98
CA ASP A 140 4.38 -14.61 5.13
C ASP A 140 4.84 -16.03 4.76
N ASP A 141 4.09 -16.72 3.88
CA ASP A 141 4.46 -18.05 3.37
C ASP A 141 5.72 -17.96 2.50
N GLN A 142 5.80 -16.98 1.58
CA GLN A 142 6.97 -16.80 0.73
C GLN A 142 8.23 -16.41 1.51
N VAL A 143 8.11 -15.53 2.51
CA VAL A 143 9.25 -15.17 3.38
C VAL A 143 9.76 -16.39 4.16
N ARG A 144 8.86 -17.26 4.64
CA ARG A 144 9.26 -18.52 5.29
C ARG A 144 9.95 -19.47 4.32
N ALA A 145 9.41 -19.63 3.10
CA ALA A 145 10.02 -20.45 2.06
C ALA A 145 11.43 -19.97 1.68
N LEU A 146 11.60 -18.64 1.51
CA LEU A 146 12.91 -18.04 1.26
C LEU A 146 13.92 -18.35 2.36
N SER A 147 13.49 -18.30 3.62
CA SER A 147 14.39 -18.56 4.77
C SER A 147 14.87 -20.01 4.84
N ALA A 148 14.14 -20.94 4.22
CA ALA A 148 14.46 -22.37 4.15
C ALA A 148 15.09 -22.79 2.79
N SER A 149 15.27 -21.86 1.85
CA SER A 149 15.69 -22.16 0.48
C SER A 149 17.20 -22.36 0.38
N GLU A 150 17.64 -23.53 -0.03
CA GLU A 150 19.04 -23.82 -0.38
C GLU A 150 19.49 -23.09 -1.66
N ALA A 151 18.56 -22.75 -2.56
CA ALA A 151 18.84 -22.02 -3.79
C ALA A 151 19.42 -20.62 -3.53
N LEU A 152 19.28 -20.10 -2.32
CA LEU A 152 19.84 -18.82 -1.86
C LEU A 152 21.16 -18.97 -1.10
N SER A 153 21.71 -20.17 -1.00
CA SER A 153 23.03 -20.39 -0.39
C SER A 153 24.10 -19.58 -1.14
N GLY A 154 24.83 -18.75 -0.42
CA GLY A 154 25.80 -17.81 -1.00
C GLY A 154 25.18 -16.57 -1.71
N ARG A 155 23.86 -16.42 -1.73
CA ARG A 155 23.13 -15.30 -2.38
C ARG A 155 22.37 -14.44 -1.36
N SER A 156 23.00 -14.09 -0.26
CA SER A 156 22.37 -13.35 0.84
C SER A 156 21.75 -12.01 0.39
N GLY A 157 22.40 -11.29 -0.53
CA GLY A 157 21.86 -10.04 -1.08
C GLY A 157 20.51 -10.24 -1.78
N HIS A 158 20.36 -11.30 -2.58
CA HIS A 158 19.10 -11.64 -3.24
C HIS A 158 18.02 -12.00 -2.21
N ALA A 159 18.36 -12.84 -1.22
CA ALA A 159 17.46 -13.24 -0.16
C ALA A 159 16.88 -12.03 0.59
N VAL A 160 17.76 -11.11 0.98
CA VAL A 160 17.38 -9.88 1.70
C VAL A 160 16.52 -8.97 0.83
N THR A 161 16.93 -8.73 -0.43
CA THR A 161 16.18 -7.88 -1.37
C THR A 161 14.76 -8.41 -1.60
N VAL A 162 14.62 -9.70 -1.87
CA VAL A 162 13.30 -10.32 -2.10
C VAL A 162 12.44 -10.31 -0.84
N ALA A 163 13.02 -10.62 0.32
CA ALA A 163 12.29 -10.59 1.58
C ALA A 163 11.81 -9.18 1.93
N LEU A 164 12.63 -8.16 1.73
CA LEU A 164 12.25 -6.76 1.94
C LEU A 164 11.17 -6.33 0.96
N TYR A 165 11.30 -6.67 -0.32
CA TYR A 165 10.27 -6.38 -1.32
C TYR A 165 8.90 -6.95 -0.92
N LEU A 166 8.84 -8.25 -0.61
CA LEU A 166 7.62 -8.90 -0.14
C LEU A 166 7.04 -8.21 1.10
N ARG A 167 7.89 -7.83 2.05
CA ARG A 167 7.48 -7.07 3.25
C ARG A 167 6.91 -5.71 2.89
N TYR A 168 7.49 -4.99 1.94
CA TYR A 168 6.98 -3.69 1.50
C TYR A 168 5.64 -3.83 0.77
N LEU A 169 5.45 -4.85 -0.09
CA LEU A 169 4.14 -5.15 -0.70
C LEU A 169 3.07 -5.38 0.38
N LYS A 170 3.37 -6.18 1.41
CA LYS A 170 2.46 -6.39 2.54
C LYS A 170 2.15 -5.10 3.27
N ARG A 171 3.12 -4.19 3.45
CA ARG A 171 2.91 -2.89 4.13
C ARG A 171 2.05 -1.95 3.29
N VAL A 172 2.33 -1.84 1.99
CA VAL A 172 1.49 -1.05 1.06
C VAL A 172 0.05 -1.55 1.07
N SER A 173 -0.17 -2.87 0.95
CA SER A 173 -1.52 -3.45 1.01
C SER A 173 -2.23 -3.19 2.35
N ALA A 174 -1.49 -3.19 3.47
CA ALA A 174 -2.04 -2.87 4.78
C ALA A 174 -2.53 -1.42 4.88
N HIS A 175 -1.80 -0.47 4.31
CA HIS A 175 -2.21 0.93 4.29
C HIS A 175 -3.39 1.17 3.33
N LEU A 176 -3.43 0.51 2.16
CA LEU A 176 -4.62 0.52 1.29
C LEU A 176 -5.85 -0.04 2.01
N LYS A 177 -5.69 -1.16 2.74
CA LYS A 177 -6.74 -1.73 3.58
C LYS A 177 -7.21 -0.74 4.66
N ASN A 178 -6.29 -0.04 5.33
CA ASN A 178 -6.66 0.95 6.34
C ASN A 178 -7.51 2.06 5.73
N VAL A 179 -7.10 2.59 4.57
CA VAL A 179 -7.89 3.58 3.81
C VAL A 179 -9.27 3.01 3.47
N ALA A 180 -9.37 1.78 2.95
CA ALA A 180 -10.64 1.15 2.61
C ALA A 180 -11.55 0.97 3.84
N THR A 181 -10.99 0.72 5.03
CA THR A 181 -11.80 0.60 6.26
C THR A 181 -12.52 1.88 6.64
N SER A 182 -12.13 3.05 6.15
CA SER A 182 -12.84 4.31 6.39
C SER A 182 -14.21 4.37 5.71
N VAL A 183 -14.46 3.50 4.73
CA VAL A 183 -15.76 3.39 4.05
C VAL A 183 -16.75 2.53 4.83
N VAL A 184 -16.27 1.48 5.51
CA VAL A 184 -17.12 0.46 6.17
C VAL A 184 -17.13 0.58 7.70
N ASN A 185 -16.22 1.38 8.27
CA ASN A 185 -16.09 1.53 9.71
C ASN A 185 -16.33 2.99 10.14
N PRO A 186 -16.92 3.23 11.33
CA PRO A 186 -16.91 4.55 11.93
C PRO A 186 -15.47 5.00 12.23
N TYR A 187 -15.25 6.31 12.34
CA TYR A 187 -13.93 6.93 12.52
C TYR A 187 -13.02 6.21 13.53
N TYR A 188 -13.52 5.93 14.74
CA TYR A 188 -12.74 5.30 15.82
C TYR A 188 -12.34 3.84 15.54
N ARG A 189 -12.77 3.27 14.43
CA ARG A 189 -12.44 1.90 13.99
C ARG A 189 -11.71 1.84 12.64
N ILE A 190 -11.27 2.95 12.12
CA ILE A 190 -10.43 2.97 10.92
C ILE A 190 -9.16 2.13 11.19
N GLY A 191 -8.80 1.26 10.27
CA GLY A 191 -7.68 0.32 10.41
C GLY A 191 -8.02 -1.00 11.12
N PHE A 192 -9.13 -1.07 11.85
CA PHE A 192 -9.56 -2.29 12.53
C PHE A 192 -10.52 -3.13 11.68
N ARG A 193 -10.67 -4.40 12.07
CA ARG A 193 -11.61 -5.31 11.44
C ARG A 193 -13.04 -4.78 11.61
N GLU A 194 -13.84 -4.88 10.55
CA GLU A 194 -15.26 -4.54 10.58
C GLU A 194 -15.98 -5.37 11.66
N LYS A 195 -16.77 -4.73 12.51
CA LYS A 195 -17.69 -5.46 13.39
C LYS A 195 -18.84 -5.98 12.53
N ARG A 196 -18.96 -7.30 12.43
CA ARG A 196 -20.22 -7.87 11.97
C ARG A 196 -21.30 -7.45 12.97
N SER A 197 -22.33 -6.74 12.51
CA SER A 197 -23.55 -6.59 13.28
C SER A 197 -24.07 -7.99 13.56
N SER A 198 -24.14 -8.38 14.84
CA SER A 198 -24.91 -9.58 15.23
C SER A 198 -26.32 -9.34 14.70
N PRO A 199 -26.95 -10.31 13.99
CA PRO A 199 -28.35 -10.17 13.71
C PRO A 199 -29.06 -9.94 15.06
N SER A 200 -29.75 -8.80 15.16
CA SER A 200 -30.63 -8.51 16.28
C SER A 200 -31.65 -9.66 16.38
N GLY A 201 -31.49 -10.49 17.43
CA GLY A 201 -32.49 -11.48 17.81
C GLY A 201 -33.77 -10.81 18.28
#